data_ecf5410c95ae22be114bc4b78febff4b
#
_entry.id   ecf5410c95ae22be114bc4b78febff4b
#
_cell.length_a   1.000
_cell.length_b   1.000
_cell.length_c   1.000
_cell.angle_alpha   90.00
_cell.angle_beta   90.00
_cell.angle_gamma   90.00
#
_symmetry.space_group_name_H-M   'P 1'
#
loop_
_entity.id
_entity.type
_entity.pdbx_description
1 polymer ?
#
loop_
_entity_poly.entity_id
_entity_poly.type
_entity_poly.pdbx_seq_one_letter_code
_entity_poly.pdbx_strand_id
1 'polypeptide(L)'
;MGASVLHEEAIFPLRDKNIPINIKNTNAPHEDGTLILSKCAYKNKNIVTGISGKKDFTVINLEKVNMNTEKDFFRKLTTVFESNDISIEHMPSSIDSVSVIVSDSQISPKLNKVLEELKIYLNVDNISWERDISLLAVVGRGMINE
;
A
#
# COMPACT_ATOMS: atom_id res chain seq x y z
N MET A 1 4.87 1.97 4.44
CA MET A 1 5.63 0.81 4.98
C MET A 1 7.09 1.19 5.06
N GLY A 2 7.78 1.02 6.18
CA GLY A 2 9.19 1.40 6.32
C GLY A 2 9.68 1.37 7.76
N ALA A 3 10.94 1.73 7.96
CA ALA A 3 11.56 1.83 9.28
C ALA A 3 10.97 3.01 10.06
N SER A 4 10.78 2.86 11.36
CA SER A 4 10.21 3.87 12.27
C SER A 4 11.23 4.93 12.73
N VAL A 5 12.42 5.00 12.12
CA VAL A 5 13.53 5.85 12.54
C VAL A 5 13.38 7.29 12.05
N LEU A 6 12.75 7.50 10.90
CA LEU A 6 12.59 8.82 10.28
C LEU A 6 11.19 8.95 9.68
N HIS A 7 10.48 10.01 10.05
CA HIS A 7 9.15 10.30 9.52
C HIS A 7 9.23 10.85 8.09
N GLU A 8 8.32 10.44 7.21
CA GLU A 8 8.32 10.84 5.80
C GLU A 8 8.25 12.37 5.62
N GLU A 9 7.45 13.05 6.42
CA GLU A 9 7.32 14.51 6.39
C GLU A 9 8.61 15.26 6.66
N ALA A 10 9.56 14.65 7.40
CA ALA A 10 10.88 15.23 7.63
C ALA A 10 11.81 15.07 6.41
N ILE A 11 11.54 14.10 5.53
CA ILE A 11 12.38 13.81 4.35
C ILE A 11 12.03 14.74 3.19
N PHE A 12 10.74 14.99 2.92
CA PHE A 12 10.29 15.70 1.73
C PHE A 12 10.93 17.08 1.52
N PRO A 13 10.93 17.99 2.51
CA PRO A 13 11.50 19.33 2.32
C PRO A 13 13.01 19.31 2.05
N LEU A 14 13.73 18.33 2.61
CA LEU A 14 15.17 18.18 2.42
C LEU A 14 15.50 17.57 1.06
N ARG A 15 14.70 16.62 0.59
CA ARG A 15 14.85 16.00 -0.73
C ARG A 15 14.74 17.02 -1.85
N ASP A 16 13.75 17.91 -1.78
CA ASP A 16 13.51 18.93 -2.81
C ASP A 16 14.65 19.95 -2.90
N LYS A 17 15.35 20.15 -1.81
CA LYS A 17 16.54 21.01 -1.72
C LYS A 17 17.86 20.28 -1.95
N ASN A 18 17.82 18.96 -2.23
CA ASN A 18 19.01 18.09 -2.33
C ASN A 18 19.93 18.13 -1.10
N ILE A 19 19.35 18.32 0.09
CA ILE A 19 20.10 18.32 1.36
C ILE A 19 20.24 16.87 1.83
N PRO A 20 21.47 16.37 2.06
CA PRO A 20 21.69 15.04 2.57
C PRO A 20 21.26 14.92 4.04
N ILE A 21 20.68 13.75 4.41
CA ILE A 21 20.31 13.42 5.78
C ILE A 21 21.26 12.35 6.28
N ASN A 22 21.92 12.57 7.41
CA ASN A 22 22.74 11.56 8.05
C ASN A 22 22.07 11.04 9.32
N ILE A 23 21.79 9.73 9.36
CA ILE A 23 21.24 9.05 10.55
C ILE A 23 22.40 8.41 11.31
N LYS A 24 22.59 8.84 12.55
CA LYS A 24 23.65 8.35 13.44
C LYS A 24 23.08 7.65 14.66
N ASN A 25 23.85 6.69 15.19
CA ASN A 25 23.55 6.06 16.47
C ASN A 25 23.96 6.99 17.62
N THR A 26 23.01 7.36 18.46
CA THR A 26 23.24 8.24 19.63
C THR A 26 24.25 7.65 20.63
N ASN A 27 24.33 6.32 20.71
CA ASN A 27 25.26 5.61 21.58
C ASN A 27 26.65 5.42 20.96
N ALA A 28 26.82 5.72 19.66
CA ALA A 28 28.10 5.65 18.96
C ALA A 28 28.24 6.83 17.99
N PRO A 29 28.32 8.09 18.47
CA PRO A 29 28.26 9.30 17.66
C PRO A 29 29.48 9.49 16.74
N HIS A 30 30.57 8.78 16.99
CA HIS A 30 31.79 8.78 16.20
C HIS A 30 31.70 7.90 14.93
N GLU A 31 30.71 7.01 14.83
CA GLU A 31 30.48 6.23 13.61
C GLU A 31 29.89 7.11 12.50
N ASP A 32 30.20 6.75 11.24
CA ASP A 32 29.80 7.52 10.06
C ASP A 32 28.27 7.60 9.88
N GLY A 33 27.54 6.58 10.35
CA GLY A 33 26.09 6.49 10.25
C GLY A 33 25.60 6.10 8.85
N THR A 34 24.32 6.40 8.56
CA THR A 34 23.68 6.12 7.27
C THR A 34 23.30 7.40 6.57
N LEU A 35 23.87 7.63 5.40
CA LEU A 35 23.60 8.82 4.60
C LEU A 35 22.47 8.57 3.62
N ILE A 36 21.41 9.39 3.69
CA ILE A 36 20.28 9.40 2.76
C ILE A 36 20.48 10.54 1.77
N LEU A 37 20.52 10.21 0.49
CA LEU A 37 20.76 11.16 -0.61
C LEU A 37 19.57 11.13 -1.58
N SER A 38 19.26 12.28 -2.18
CA SER A 38 18.26 12.39 -3.26
C SER A 38 18.72 11.66 -4.54
N LYS A 39 20.03 11.68 -4.82
CA LYS A 39 20.67 10.96 -5.93
C LYS A 39 21.89 10.23 -5.43
N CYS A 40 21.98 8.95 -5.75
CA CYS A 40 23.17 8.17 -5.47
C CYS A 40 24.08 8.16 -6.71
N ALA A 41 25.33 8.56 -6.54
CA ALA A 41 26.35 8.52 -7.61
C ALA A 41 26.81 7.09 -7.92
N TYR A 42 26.57 6.14 -7.01
CA TYR A 42 26.91 4.73 -7.22
C TYR A 42 25.89 4.09 -8.17
N LYS A 43 26.35 3.59 -9.32
CA LYS A 43 25.60 2.62 -10.13
C LYS A 43 25.49 1.34 -9.32
N ASN A 44 24.44 1.22 -8.52
CA ASN A 44 24.12 -0.05 -7.88
C ASN A 44 23.82 -1.07 -8.99
N LYS A 45 24.56 -2.17 -9.01
CA LYS A 45 24.31 -3.30 -9.90
C LYS A 45 23.02 -4.06 -9.50
N ASN A 46 22.48 -3.77 -8.33
CA ASN A 46 21.29 -4.44 -7.81
C ASN A 46 20.04 -3.61 -8.20
N ILE A 47 19.17 -4.24 -8.96
CA ILE A 47 17.87 -3.68 -9.36
C ILE A 47 17.01 -3.43 -8.12
N VAL A 48 16.99 -4.38 -7.18
CA VAL A 48 16.28 -4.27 -5.90
C VAL A 48 17.15 -3.52 -4.90
N THR A 49 16.62 -2.42 -4.36
CA THR A 49 17.30 -1.57 -3.36
C THR A 49 16.72 -1.74 -1.96
N GLY A 50 15.52 -2.29 -1.83
CA GLY A 50 14.90 -2.57 -0.54
C GLY A 50 13.68 -3.46 -0.66
N ILE A 51 13.38 -4.14 0.44
CA ILE A 51 12.15 -4.93 0.61
C ILE A 51 11.55 -4.51 1.94
N SER A 52 10.26 -4.19 1.94
CA SER A 52 9.49 -3.87 3.14
C SER A 52 8.22 -4.71 3.18
N GLY A 53 7.81 -5.14 4.38
CA GLY A 53 6.60 -5.93 4.57
C GLY A 53 5.76 -5.42 5.73
N LYS A 54 4.46 -5.60 5.62
CA LYS A 54 3.48 -5.36 6.68
C LYS A 54 2.49 -6.50 6.69
N LYS A 55 2.16 -7.01 7.88
CA LYS A 55 1.21 -8.10 8.11
C LYS A 55 -0.17 -7.55 8.47
N ASP A 56 -1.08 -8.45 8.73
CA ASP A 56 -2.40 -8.21 9.29
C ASP A 56 -3.33 -7.46 8.31
N PHE A 57 -3.45 -8.02 7.11
CA PHE A 57 -4.38 -7.54 6.09
C PHE A 57 -5.43 -8.60 5.74
N THR A 58 -6.61 -8.11 5.39
CA THR A 58 -7.68 -8.87 4.72
C THR A 58 -7.76 -8.43 3.26
N VAL A 59 -7.86 -9.40 2.37
CA VAL A 59 -8.17 -9.20 0.95
C VAL A 59 -9.63 -9.56 0.72
N ILE A 60 -10.37 -8.67 0.08
CA ILE A 60 -11.75 -8.90 -0.37
C ILE A 60 -11.72 -8.89 -1.88
N ASN A 61 -12.08 -10.00 -2.51
CA ASN A 61 -12.13 -10.16 -3.96
C ASN A 61 -13.58 -10.06 -4.43
N LEU A 62 -13.81 -9.23 -5.40
CA LEU A 62 -15.08 -8.98 -6.05
C LEU A 62 -14.98 -9.35 -7.51
N GLU A 63 -15.93 -10.14 -8.01
CA GLU A 63 -16.02 -10.49 -9.42
C GLU A 63 -17.37 -10.03 -9.97
N LYS A 64 -17.34 -9.37 -11.11
CA LYS A 64 -18.54 -8.89 -11.80
C LYS A 64 -18.29 -8.85 -13.29
N VAL A 65 -19.10 -9.58 -14.05
CA VAL A 65 -19.05 -9.56 -15.52
C VAL A 65 -19.31 -8.14 -16.02
N ASN A 66 -18.49 -7.68 -16.95
CA ASN A 66 -18.52 -6.33 -17.50
C ASN A 66 -18.36 -5.20 -16.48
N MET A 67 -17.65 -5.44 -15.38
CA MET A 67 -17.36 -4.44 -14.32
C MET A 67 -16.76 -3.15 -14.91
N ASN A 68 -15.88 -3.27 -15.91
CA ASN A 68 -15.19 -2.15 -16.55
C ASN A 68 -16.12 -1.22 -17.35
N THR A 69 -17.33 -1.66 -17.71
CA THR A 69 -18.32 -0.84 -18.43
C THR A 69 -19.22 -0.04 -17.49
N GLU A 70 -19.26 -0.39 -16.21
CA GLU A 70 -20.07 0.29 -15.19
C GLU A 70 -19.36 1.53 -14.67
N LYS A 71 -19.77 2.71 -15.12
CA LYS A 71 -19.07 3.98 -14.86
C LYS A 71 -18.96 4.37 -13.38
N ASP A 72 -19.89 3.92 -12.55
CA ASP A 72 -19.96 4.28 -11.12
C ASP A 72 -19.54 3.15 -10.16
N PHE A 73 -19.05 2.02 -10.71
CA PHE A 73 -18.66 0.87 -9.90
C PHE A 73 -17.63 1.22 -8.83
N PHE A 74 -16.50 1.82 -9.22
CA PHE A 74 -15.44 2.17 -8.28
C PHE A 74 -15.88 3.25 -7.27
N ARG A 75 -16.72 4.20 -7.67
CA ARG A 75 -17.27 5.17 -6.74
C ARG A 75 -18.14 4.50 -5.67
N LYS A 76 -19.05 3.61 -6.07
CA LYS A 76 -19.88 2.83 -5.14
C LYS A 76 -19.01 1.98 -4.22
N LEU A 77 -17.99 1.30 -4.78
CA LEU A 77 -17.05 0.49 -4.04
C LEU A 77 -16.35 1.30 -2.94
N THR A 78 -15.74 2.41 -3.30
CA THR A 78 -15.02 3.25 -2.33
C THR A 78 -15.97 3.89 -1.31
N THR A 79 -17.21 4.23 -1.68
CA THR A 79 -18.22 4.76 -0.76
C THR A 79 -18.56 3.77 0.35
N VAL A 80 -18.62 2.45 0.06
CA VAL A 80 -18.86 1.45 1.10
C VAL A 80 -17.75 1.44 2.15
N PHE A 81 -16.49 1.51 1.73
CA PHE A 81 -15.37 1.55 2.67
C PHE A 81 -15.30 2.87 3.44
N GLU A 82 -15.51 3.99 2.77
CA GLU A 82 -15.58 5.33 3.38
C GLU A 82 -16.67 5.41 4.45
N SER A 83 -17.91 4.96 4.12
CA SER A 83 -19.06 4.97 5.05
C SER A 83 -18.84 4.09 6.28
N ASN A 84 -17.94 3.12 6.20
CA ASN A 84 -17.55 2.26 7.31
C ASN A 84 -16.25 2.71 7.99
N ASP A 85 -15.68 3.85 7.62
CA ASP A 85 -14.42 4.36 8.19
C ASP A 85 -13.29 3.32 8.06
N ILE A 86 -13.10 2.80 6.84
CA ILE A 86 -12.08 1.81 6.51
C ILE A 86 -11.19 2.37 5.41
N SER A 87 -9.90 2.48 5.67
CA SER A 87 -8.91 2.90 4.69
C SER A 87 -8.53 1.75 3.77
N ILE A 88 -8.53 2.00 2.47
CA ILE A 88 -8.05 1.05 1.46
C ILE A 88 -6.52 1.21 1.32
N GLU A 89 -5.77 0.14 1.58
CA GLU A 89 -4.30 0.14 1.45
C GLU A 89 -3.85 -0.12 0.00
N HIS A 90 -4.55 -1.01 -0.70
CA HIS A 90 -4.25 -1.34 -2.08
C HIS A 90 -5.49 -1.89 -2.78
N MET A 91 -5.64 -1.60 -4.08
CA MET A 91 -6.82 -2.02 -4.84
C MET A 91 -6.42 -2.40 -6.28
N PRO A 92 -5.83 -3.57 -6.50
CA PRO A 92 -5.56 -4.07 -7.83
C PRO A 92 -6.86 -4.48 -8.53
N SER A 93 -6.98 -4.09 -9.79
CA SER A 93 -8.18 -4.36 -10.60
C SER A 93 -7.82 -5.00 -11.93
N SER A 94 -8.75 -5.79 -12.47
CA SER A 94 -8.75 -6.38 -13.80
C SER A 94 -10.01 -5.95 -14.55
N ILE A 95 -10.35 -6.62 -15.65
CA ILE A 95 -11.53 -6.31 -16.47
C ILE A 95 -12.83 -6.61 -15.71
N ASP A 96 -12.90 -7.78 -15.09
CA ASP A 96 -14.09 -8.32 -14.43
C ASP A 96 -13.87 -8.61 -12.93
N SER A 97 -12.79 -8.11 -12.36
CA SER A 97 -12.49 -8.33 -10.93
C SER A 97 -11.73 -7.18 -10.31
N VAL A 98 -11.92 -7.02 -9.01
CA VAL A 98 -11.15 -6.10 -8.17
C VAL A 98 -10.89 -6.75 -6.81
N SER A 99 -9.66 -6.61 -6.33
CA SER A 99 -9.29 -7.00 -4.96
C SER A 99 -9.11 -5.75 -4.11
N VAL A 100 -9.71 -5.71 -2.95
CA VAL A 100 -9.54 -4.61 -2.00
C VAL A 100 -8.78 -5.12 -0.78
N ILE A 101 -7.66 -4.50 -0.49
CA ILE A 101 -6.80 -4.86 0.63
C ILE A 101 -6.97 -3.80 1.72
N VAL A 102 -7.34 -4.24 2.91
CA VAL A 102 -7.59 -3.40 4.08
C VAL A 102 -6.93 -3.99 5.33
N SER A 103 -6.68 -3.16 6.34
CA SER A 103 -6.12 -3.62 7.61
C SER A 103 -7.13 -4.48 8.37
N ASP A 104 -6.67 -5.63 8.91
CA ASP A 104 -7.51 -6.52 9.73
C ASP A 104 -8.13 -5.81 10.93
N SER A 105 -7.41 -4.90 11.55
CA SER A 105 -7.92 -4.14 12.70
C SER A 105 -9.13 -3.26 12.38
N GLN A 106 -9.23 -2.75 11.16
CA GLN A 106 -10.35 -1.92 10.72
C GLN A 106 -11.54 -2.75 10.24
N ILE A 107 -11.28 -3.83 9.50
CA ILE A 107 -12.34 -4.61 8.84
C ILE A 107 -12.97 -5.66 9.75
N SER A 108 -12.20 -6.28 10.66
CA SER A 108 -12.65 -7.41 11.47
C SER A 108 -13.97 -7.17 12.22
N PRO A 109 -14.18 -6.03 12.89
CA PRO A 109 -15.44 -5.78 13.59
C PRO A 109 -16.64 -5.49 12.66
N LYS A 110 -16.36 -5.19 11.39
CA LYS A 110 -17.36 -4.70 10.42
C LYS A 110 -17.49 -5.60 9.18
N LEU A 111 -16.75 -6.72 9.13
CA LEU A 111 -16.60 -7.53 7.91
C LEU A 111 -17.95 -7.94 7.31
N ASN A 112 -18.83 -8.57 8.09
CA ASN A 112 -20.10 -9.05 7.57
C ASN A 112 -20.96 -7.91 7.02
N LYS A 113 -21.01 -6.79 7.72
CA LYS A 113 -21.73 -5.60 7.28
C LYS A 113 -21.19 -5.08 5.94
N VAL A 114 -19.87 -4.95 5.82
CA VAL A 114 -19.21 -4.48 4.60
C VAL A 114 -19.48 -5.44 3.42
N LEU A 115 -19.39 -6.75 3.65
CA LEU A 115 -19.68 -7.75 2.61
C LEU A 115 -21.12 -7.68 2.11
N GLU A 116 -22.09 -7.49 3.02
CA GLU A 116 -23.50 -7.30 2.66
C GLU A 116 -23.72 -6.00 1.86
N GLU A 117 -23.15 -4.89 2.30
CA GLU A 117 -23.22 -3.62 1.60
C GLU A 117 -22.60 -3.72 0.21
N LEU A 118 -21.42 -4.30 0.06
CA LEU A 118 -20.77 -4.53 -1.23
C LEU A 118 -21.66 -5.34 -2.17
N LYS A 119 -22.28 -6.41 -1.65
CA LYS A 119 -23.18 -7.26 -2.44
C LYS A 119 -24.42 -6.51 -2.91
N ILE A 120 -25.02 -5.70 -2.04
CA ILE A 120 -26.25 -4.94 -2.36
C ILE A 120 -25.95 -3.78 -3.32
N TYR A 121 -24.95 -2.95 -3.01
CA TYR A 121 -24.68 -1.73 -3.78
C TYR A 121 -24.02 -1.98 -5.13
N LEU A 122 -23.17 -3.01 -5.22
CA LEU A 122 -22.41 -3.29 -6.45
C LEU A 122 -23.04 -4.38 -7.30
N ASN A 123 -23.96 -5.17 -6.73
CA ASN A 123 -24.56 -6.33 -7.39
C ASN A 123 -23.49 -7.20 -8.06
N VAL A 124 -22.50 -7.63 -7.27
CA VAL A 124 -21.39 -8.47 -7.73
C VAL A 124 -21.85 -9.91 -7.92
N ASP A 125 -21.25 -10.61 -8.88
CA ASP A 125 -21.55 -12.00 -9.17
C ASP A 125 -20.97 -12.95 -8.12
N ASN A 126 -19.74 -12.62 -7.66
CA ASN A 126 -19.05 -13.37 -6.61
C ASN A 126 -18.31 -12.42 -5.66
N ILE A 127 -18.26 -12.82 -4.39
CA ILE A 127 -17.47 -12.15 -3.36
C ILE A 127 -16.78 -13.20 -2.50
N SER A 128 -15.47 -13.08 -2.36
CA SER A 128 -14.66 -13.91 -1.47
C SER A 128 -13.70 -13.03 -0.66
N TRP A 129 -13.20 -13.55 0.43
CA TRP A 129 -12.26 -12.84 1.27
C TRP A 129 -11.29 -13.79 1.96
N GLU A 130 -10.08 -13.30 2.24
CA GLU A 130 -9.01 -14.02 2.89
C GLU A 130 -8.31 -13.11 3.91
N ARG A 131 -8.02 -13.66 5.09
CA ARG A 131 -7.35 -12.96 6.20
C ARG A 131 -5.89 -13.36 6.33
N ASP A 132 -5.23 -12.73 7.29
CA ASP A 132 -3.83 -13.01 7.64
C ASP A 132 -2.86 -12.85 6.47
N ILE A 133 -3.19 -11.95 5.55
CA ILE A 133 -2.36 -11.64 4.39
C ILE A 133 -1.24 -10.67 4.78
N SER A 134 -0.07 -10.86 4.17
CA SER A 134 1.07 -9.96 4.30
C SER A 134 1.32 -9.25 2.98
N LEU A 135 1.45 -7.93 3.05
CA LEU A 135 1.88 -7.11 1.90
C LEU A 135 3.39 -6.99 1.88
N LEU A 136 4.00 -7.31 0.75
CA LEU A 136 5.43 -7.13 0.50
C LEU A 136 5.61 -6.08 -0.60
N ALA A 137 6.38 -5.04 -0.29
CA ALA A 137 6.78 -4.01 -1.25
C ALA A 137 8.26 -4.21 -1.61
N VAL A 138 8.53 -4.42 -2.89
CA VAL A 138 9.88 -4.47 -3.44
C VAL A 138 10.19 -3.11 -4.06
N VAL A 139 11.25 -2.48 -3.59
CA VAL A 139 11.67 -1.15 -4.04
C VAL A 139 12.93 -1.29 -4.88
N GLY A 140 12.93 -0.68 -6.05
CA GLY A 140 14.08 -0.66 -6.93
C GLY A 140 14.19 0.64 -7.71
N ARG A 141 15.36 0.88 -8.29
CA ARG A 141 15.62 2.02 -9.19
C ARG A 141 15.78 1.52 -10.62
N GLY A 142 15.10 2.17 -11.56
CA GLY A 142 15.20 1.82 -12.99
C GLY A 142 14.45 0.55 -13.39
N MET A 143 13.59 0.01 -12.55
CA MET A 143 12.84 -1.23 -12.79
C MET A 143 11.91 -1.18 -14.02
N ILE A 144 11.63 0.01 -14.54
CA ILE A 144 10.74 0.21 -15.70
C ILE A 144 11.50 0.12 -17.04
N ASN A 145 12.82 0.18 -17.01
CA ASN A 145 13.67 0.31 -18.21
C ASN A 145 14.53 -0.93 -18.51
N GLU A 146 14.27 -2.07 -17.88
CA GLU A 146 14.94 -3.34 -18.16
C GLU A 146 13.93 -4.45 -18.50
#